data_0679abce161f169fdb93c901e1721aed
#
_entry.id   0679abce161f169fdb93c901e1721aed
#
_cell.length_a   1.000
_cell.length_b   1.000
_cell.length_c   1.000
_cell.angle_alpha   90.00
_cell.angle_beta   90.00
_cell.angle_gamma   90.00
#
_symmetry.space_group_name_H-M   'P 1'
#
loop_
_entity.id
_entity.type
_entity.pdbx_description
1 polymer ?
#
loop_
_entity_poly.entity_id
_entity_poly.type
_entity_poly.pdbx_seq_one_letter_code
_entity_poly.pdbx_strand_id
1 'polypeptide(L)'
;MGDPHLSLRALVLADERPYVPLARLLEREVDLVLCLGDLSRADLVALADARLPKLGVYGNHDEGDEFDGIGIEDVHLRRIELGGLCFGGFSGSHEYHEDRRFTWTQKKASKLLRKLGHVDVMLAHSPPLGINDDADDRAHIGLAGLREYLERERPAMFLHGHTYPPLPVERWGDTEVRHVRGHRFVTLPAPVASRTPA
;
A
#
# COMPACT_ATOMS: atom_id res chain seq x y z
N MET A 1 2.30 15.61 -23.47
CA MET A 1 3.44 15.71 -22.56
C MET A 1 2.93 16.40 -21.32
N GLY A 2 2.69 15.65 -20.22
CA GLY A 2 2.28 16.24 -18.95
C GLY A 2 3.44 17.03 -18.33
N ASP A 3 3.10 18.05 -17.58
CA ASP A 3 4.07 18.87 -16.82
C ASP A 3 4.79 17.95 -15.82
N PRO A 4 6.12 17.84 -15.81
CA PRO A 4 6.86 16.95 -14.92
C PRO A 4 6.77 17.32 -13.43
N HIS A 5 6.05 18.37 -13.08
CA HIS A 5 5.86 18.86 -11.71
C HIS A 5 4.45 18.61 -11.13
N LEU A 6 3.55 17.96 -11.89
CA LEU A 6 2.23 17.62 -11.37
C LEU A 6 2.31 16.36 -10.50
N SER A 7 2.02 16.52 -9.21
CA SER A 7 1.86 15.40 -8.28
C SER A 7 0.63 14.57 -8.66
N LEU A 8 0.79 13.24 -8.71
CA LEU A 8 -0.31 12.31 -9.01
C LEU A 8 -1.31 12.28 -7.85
N ARG A 9 -2.59 12.16 -8.18
CA ARG A 9 -3.67 11.95 -7.22
C ARG A 9 -4.16 10.51 -7.27
N ALA A 10 -4.02 9.79 -6.15
CA ALA A 10 -4.44 8.40 -6.04
C ALA A 10 -5.78 8.27 -5.29
N LEU A 11 -6.63 7.36 -5.75
CA LEU A 11 -7.69 6.77 -4.94
C LEU A 11 -7.11 5.54 -4.26
N VAL A 12 -7.03 5.57 -2.92
CA VAL A 12 -6.48 4.47 -2.12
C VAL A 12 -7.62 3.75 -1.41
N LEU A 13 -7.62 2.41 -1.47
CA LEU A 13 -8.64 1.52 -0.92
C LEU A 13 -7.99 0.52 0.04
N ALA A 14 -8.62 0.25 1.20
CA ALA A 14 -8.16 -0.73 2.18
C ALA A 14 -9.28 -1.24 3.10
N ASP A 15 -9.21 -2.50 3.49
CA ASP A 15 -9.93 -3.18 4.58
C ASP A 15 -11.45 -3.20 4.47
N GLU A 16 -12.07 -2.11 4.11
CA GLU A 16 -13.51 -2.00 4.07
C GLU A 16 -14.01 -1.52 2.71
N ARG A 17 -15.13 -2.07 2.30
CA ARG A 17 -15.86 -1.56 1.15
C ARG A 17 -16.16 -0.06 1.35
N PRO A 18 -15.80 0.82 0.40
CA PRO A 18 -16.19 2.21 0.46
C PRO A 18 -17.71 2.38 0.60
N TYR A 19 -18.15 3.20 1.54
CA TYR A 19 -19.58 3.53 1.68
C TYR A 19 -20.14 4.35 0.51
N VAL A 20 -19.27 4.98 -0.27
CA VAL A 20 -19.59 5.62 -1.55
C VAL A 20 -19.27 4.62 -2.67
N PRO A 21 -20.18 4.36 -3.63
CA PRO A 21 -19.92 3.47 -4.74
C PRO A 21 -18.63 3.84 -5.50
N LEU A 22 -17.78 2.85 -5.81
CA LEU A 22 -16.51 3.10 -6.52
C LEU A 22 -16.69 3.88 -7.82
N ALA A 23 -17.75 3.60 -8.59
CA ALA A 23 -18.05 4.35 -9.80
C ALA A 23 -18.15 5.87 -9.55
N ARG A 24 -18.73 6.27 -8.41
CA ARG A 24 -18.81 7.68 -8.01
C ARG A 24 -17.48 8.25 -7.55
N LEU A 25 -16.64 7.44 -6.93
CA LEU A 25 -15.29 7.87 -6.54
C LEU A 25 -14.41 8.08 -7.77
N LEU A 26 -14.58 7.24 -8.80
CA LEU A 26 -13.86 7.34 -10.09
C LEU A 26 -14.31 8.51 -10.98
N GLU A 27 -15.48 9.12 -10.73
CA GLU A 27 -15.90 10.37 -11.40
C GLU A 27 -15.02 11.57 -10.97
N ARG A 28 -14.28 11.44 -9.89
CA ARG A 28 -13.34 12.47 -9.45
C ARG A 28 -12.05 12.38 -10.24
N GLU A 29 -11.33 13.48 -10.35
CA GLU A 29 -10.00 13.52 -10.96
C GLU A 29 -9.02 12.70 -10.11
N VAL A 30 -8.69 11.50 -10.59
CA VAL A 30 -7.67 10.61 -10.05
C VAL A 30 -6.83 10.06 -11.20
N ASP A 31 -5.54 9.91 -10.95
CA ASP A 31 -4.58 9.44 -11.94
C ASP A 31 -4.35 7.93 -11.84
N LEU A 32 -4.56 7.35 -10.66
CA LEU A 32 -4.38 5.91 -10.41
C LEU A 32 -5.21 5.44 -9.21
N VAL A 33 -5.36 4.12 -9.10
CA VAL A 33 -5.97 3.46 -7.94
C VAL A 33 -4.91 2.60 -7.24
N LEU A 34 -4.88 2.66 -5.90
CA LEU A 34 -4.01 1.86 -5.05
C LEU A 34 -4.86 1.01 -4.10
N CYS A 35 -4.63 -0.30 -4.08
CA CYS A 35 -5.34 -1.25 -3.20
C CYS A 35 -4.37 -1.78 -2.15
N LEU A 36 -4.74 -1.70 -0.88
CA LEU A 36 -3.89 -2.11 0.24
C LEU A 36 -4.34 -3.43 0.90
N GLY A 37 -5.24 -4.18 0.23
CA GLY A 37 -5.69 -5.50 0.66
C GLY A 37 -6.95 -5.51 1.51
N ASP A 38 -7.39 -6.72 1.83
CA ASP A 38 -8.63 -7.06 2.56
C ASP A 38 -9.89 -6.46 1.90
N LEU A 39 -9.95 -6.57 0.58
CA LEU A 39 -11.06 -6.12 -0.24
C LEU A 39 -11.54 -7.26 -1.13
N SER A 40 -12.81 -7.64 -1.00
CA SER A 40 -13.36 -8.71 -1.82
C SER A 40 -13.36 -8.33 -3.31
N ARG A 41 -13.29 -9.34 -4.18
CA ARG A 41 -13.43 -9.14 -5.63
C ARG A 41 -14.73 -8.39 -5.98
N ALA A 42 -15.82 -8.65 -5.24
CA ALA A 42 -17.10 -7.96 -5.46
C ALA A 42 -17.01 -6.46 -5.16
N ASP A 43 -16.16 -6.06 -4.21
CA ASP A 43 -15.92 -4.65 -3.90
C ASP A 43 -15.07 -3.96 -4.97
N LEU A 44 -14.19 -4.71 -5.65
CA LEU A 44 -13.24 -4.20 -6.63
C LEU A 44 -13.74 -4.24 -8.08
N VAL A 45 -14.79 -5.02 -8.37
CA VAL A 45 -15.23 -5.31 -9.75
C VAL A 45 -15.52 -4.05 -10.58
N ALA A 46 -15.99 -2.97 -9.96
CA ALA A 46 -16.22 -1.70 -10.64
C ALA A 46 -14.95 -1.03 -11.17
N LEU A 47 -13.77 -1.47 -10.72
CA LEU A 47 -12.48 -1.01 -11.24
C LEU A 47 -12.11 -1.67 -12.59
N ALA A 48 -12.74 -2.78 -12.97
CA ALA A 48 -12.40 -3.52 -14.19
C ALA A 48 -12.52 -2.65 -15.45
N ASP A 49 -13.56 -1.81 -15.51
CA ASP A 49 -13.80 -0.91 -16.63
C ASP A 49 -13.02 0.42 -16.57
N ALA A 50 -12.37 0.70 -15.42
CA ALA A 50 -11.61 1.92 -15.26
C ALA A 50 -10.27 1.82 -16.02
N ARG A 51 -10.02 2.76 -16.94
CA ARG A 51 -8.79 2.83 -17.75
C ARG A 51 -7.62 3.48 -17.03
N LEU A 52 -7.66 3.54 -15.70
CA LEU A 52 -6.59 4.08 -14.88
C LEU A 52 -5.60 2.97 -14.52
N PRO A 53 -4.31 3.28 -14.35
CA PRO A 53 -3.36 2.38 -13.70
C PRO A 53 -3.88 1.95 -12.32
N LYS A 54 -3.72 0.68 -11.99
CA LYS A 54 -4.14 0.10 -10.72
C LYS A 54 -3.02 -0.75 -10.17
N LEU A 55 -2.52 -0.42 -8.99
CA LEU A 55 -1.50 -1.18 -8.28
C LEU A 55 -2.06 -1.65 -6.93
N GLY A 56 -1.58 -2.77 -6.43
CA GLY A 56 -2.07 -3.24 -5.14
C GLY A 56 -1.19 -4.27 -4.45
N VAL A 57 -1.51 -4.49 -3.20
CA VAL A 57 -1.02 -5.59 -2.36
C VAL A 57 -2.20 -6.32 -1.74
N TYR A 58 -2.03 -7.59 -1.45
CA TYR A 58 -3.04 -8.39 -0.78
C TYR A 58 -2.98 -8.20 0.74
N GLY A 59 -4.13 -8.32 1.40
CA GLY A 59 -4.24 -8.37 2.85
C GLY A 59 -4.13 -9.80 3.39
N ASN A 60 -4.27 -9.95 4.69
CA ASN A 60 -4.18 -11.27 5.33
C ASN A 60 -5.50 -12.07 5.26
N HIS A 61 -6.60 -11.44 4.85
CA HIS A 61 -7.88 -12.10 4.59
C HIS A 61 -8.10 -12.43 3.11
N ASP A 62 -7.20 -11.99 2.21
CA ASP A 62 -7.31 -12.24 0.78
C ASP A 62 -6.83 -13.65 0.41
N GLU A 63 -7.44 -14.25 -0.61
CA GLU A 63 -7.08 -15.57 -1.14
C GLU A 63 -6.04 -15.47 -2.28
N GLY A 64 -5.85 -14.28 -2.85
CA GLY A 64 -4.87 -13.96 -3.89
C GLY A 64 -5.41 -14.09 -5.31
N ASP A 65 -6.72 -14.04 -5.48
CA ASP A 65 -7.43 -13.99 -6.77
C ASP A 65 -8.35 -12.76 -6.90
N GLU A 66 -8.38 -11.88 -5.87
CA GLU A 66 -9.23 -10.70 -5.85
C GLU A 66 -8.93 -9.73 -7.00
N PHE A 67 -7.69 -9.71 -7.48
CA PHE A 67 -7.24 -8.85 -8.58
C PHE A 67 -7.49 -9.43 -9.97
N ASP A 68 -7.86 -10.72 -10.07
CA ASP A 68 -8.04 -11.42 -11.33
C ASP A 68 -9.16 -10.80 -12.19
N GLY A 69 -8.81 -10.43 -13.43
CA GLY A 69 -9.74 -9.80 -14.37
C GLY A 69 -10.11 -8.35 -14.05
N ILE A 70 -9.57 -7.75 -12.97
CA ILE A 70 -9.79 -6.34 -12.60
C ILE A 70 -8.70 -5.44 -13.14
N GLY A 71 -7.52 -6.01 -13.43
CA GLY A 71 -6.38 -5.28 -13.96
C GLY A 71 -5.61 -4.52 -12.89
N ILE A 72 -5.69 -4.96 -11.63
CA ILE A 72 -4.80 -4.48 -10.56
C ILE A 72 -3.49 -5.26 -10.65
N GLU A 73 -2.38 -4.56 -10.76
CA GLU A 73 -1.05 -5.16 -10.77
C GLU A 73 -0.55 -5.36 -9.34
N ASP A 74 -0.25 -6.63 -8.96
CA ASP A 74 0.34 -6.96 -7.66
C ASP A 74 1.79 -6.46 -7.61
N VAL A 75 2.08 -5.61 -6.64
CA VAL A 75 3.42 -5.03 -6.42
C VAL A 75 4.17 -5.67 -5.25
N HIS A 76 3.68 -6.81 -4.72
CA HIS A 76 4.36 -7.52 -3.64
C HIS A 76 5.80 -7.87 -3.99
N LEU A 77 6.77 -7.30 -3.25
CA LEU A 77 8.22 -7.47 -3.47
C LEU A 77 8.70 -7.12 -4.90
N ARG A 78 7.96 -6.26 -5.58
CA ARG A 78 8.28 -5.75 -6.93
C ARG A 78 8.48 -4.24 -6.89
N ARG A 79 9.12 -3.72 -7.91
CA ARG A 79 9.29 -2.29 -8.15
C ARG A 79 8.69 -1.95 -9.50
N ILE A 80 7.78 -0.99 -9.52
CA ILE A 80 7.04 -0.57 -10.72
C ILE A 80 7.21 0.94 -10.88
N GLU A 81 7.68 1.36 -12.05
CA GLU A 81 7.77 2.77 -12.40
C GLU A 81 6.45 3.24 -13.03
N LEU A 82 5.85 4.27 -12.46
CA LEU A 82 4.61 4.87 -12.94
C LEU A 82 4.59 6.37 -12.66
N GLY A 83 4.36 7.18 -13.71
CA GLY A 83 4.26 8.63 -13.57
C GLY A 83 5.49 9.31 -12.98
N GLY A 84 6.68 8.72 -13.18
CA GLY A 84 7.94 9.21 -12.64
C GLY A 84 8.21 8.87 -11.18
N LEU A 85 7.37 8.04 -10.56
CA LEU A 85 7.55 7.50 -9.21
C LEU A 85 7.78 5.99 -9.27
N CYS A 86 8.65 5.50 -8.40
CA CYS A 86 8.85 4.07 -8.16
C CYS A 86 7.92 3.60 -7.05
N PHE A 87 7.05 2.65 -7.35
CA PHE A 87 6.15 1.99 -6.40
C PHE A 87 6.69 0.62 -6.04
N GLY A 88 6.45 0.20 -4.81
CA GLY A 88 6.68 -1.18 -4.39
C GLY A 88 5.75 -1.56 -3.27
N GLY A 89 5.72 -2.85 -2.89
CA GLY A 89 4.76 -3.26 -1.89
C GLY A 89 5.11 -4.50 -1.10
N PHE A 90 4.33 -4.70 -0.02
CA PHE A 90 4.40 -5.89 0.82
C PHE A 90 3.00 -6.31 1.27
N SER A 91 2.56 -7.49 0.81
CA SER A 91 1.25 -8.06 1.12
C SER A 91 1.21 -8.68 2.51
N GLY A 92 0.03 -8.63 3.13
CA GLY A 92 -0.30 -9.37 4.34
C GLY A 92 0.20 -8.76 5.64
N SER A 93 0.08 -9.55 6.72
CA SER A 93 0.32 -9.10 8.09
C SER A 93 1.24 -10.05 8.87
N HIS A 94 1.43 -9.74 10.16
CA HIS A 94 2.06 -10.64 11.13
C HIS A 94 1.25 -11.93 11.27
N GLU A 95 1.96 -13.06 11.39
CA GLU A 95 1.37 -14.38 11.58
C GLU A 95 0.78 -14.50 13.00
N TYR A 96 -0.55 -14.62 13.07
CA TYR A 96 -1.30 -14.81 14.31
C TYR A 96 -2.15 -16.08 14.29
N HIS A 97 -2.36 -16.68 13.12
CA HIS A 97 -2.97 -17.99 12.88
C HIS A 97 -2.14 -18.79 11.89
N GLU A 98 -2.10 -20.11 12.09
CA GLU A 98 -1.59 -21.05 11.09
C GLU A 98 -2.55 -21.06 9.90
N ASP A 99 -2.03 -21.33 8.67
CA ASP A 99 -2.80 -21.55 7.44
C ASP A 99 -3.39 -20.31 6.70
N ARG A 100 -2.92 -19.10 6.97
CA ARG A 100 -3.26 -17.95 6.12
C ARG A 100 -2.15 -17.63 5.11
N ARG A 101 -2.56 -17.40 3.85
CA ARG A 101 -1.63 -17.25 2.71
C ARG A 101 -0.70 -16.04 2.85
N PHE A 102 -1.21 -14.92 3.29
CA PHE A 102 -0.46 -13.67 3.39
C PHE A 102 -0.17 -13.31 4.85
N THR A 103 0.38 -14.28 5.62
CA THR A 103 0.88 -14.01 6.96
C THR A 103 2.36 -14.38 7.06
N TRP A 104 3.10 -13.61 7.84
CA TRP A 104 4.54 -13.70 7.90
C TRP A 104 5.06 -13.72 9.34
N THR A 105 5.98 -14.60 9.64
CA THR A 105 6.81 -14.42 10.83
C THR A 105 7.63 -13.13 10.67
N GLN A 106 7.95 -12.45 11.76
CA GLN A 106 8.78 -11.24 11.75
C GLN A 106 10.10 -11.45 11.01
N LYS A 107 10.77 -12.60 11.28
CA LYS A 107 12.02 -12.98 10.63
C LYS A 107 11.89 -13.15 9.11
N LYS A 108 10.78 -13.76 8.64
CA LYS A 108 10.54 -13.98 7.21
C LYS A 108 10.27 -12.67 6.50
N ALA A 109 9.43 -11.81 7.08
CA ALA A 109 9.14 -10.47 6.55
C ALA A 109 10.41 -9.63 6.42
N SER A 110 11.24 -9.54 7.47
CA SER A 110 12.52 -8.82 7.44
C SER A 110 13.46 -9.37 6.36
N LYS A 111 13.57 -10.71 6.24
CA LYS A 111 14.43 -11.33 5.20
C LYS A 111 13.97 -11.00 3.77
N LEU A 112 12.67 -10.96 3.52
CA LEU A 112 12.10 -10.65 2.21
C LEU A 112 12.29 -9.17 1.87
N LEU A 113 11.95 -8.26 2.79
CA LEU A 113 12.02 -6.82 2.60
C LEU A 113 13.47 -6.29 2.44
N ARG A 114 14.47 -7.01 2.94
CA ARG A 114 15.89 -6.66 2.67
C ARG A 114 16.27 -6.76 1.20
N LYS A 115 15.51 -7.50 0.40
CA LYS A 115 15.75 -7.67 -1.04
C LYS A 115 15.03 -6.60 -1.88
N LEU A 116 14.04 -5.93 -1.32
CA LEU A 116 13.36 -4.83 -1.96
C LEU A 116 14.23 -3.58 -1.84
N GLY A 117 14.70 -3.05 -2.96
CA GLY A 117 15.44 -1.79 -3.00
C GLY A 117 14.55 -0.59 -2.74
N HIS A 118 15.09 0.61 -2.86
CA HIS A 118 14.37 1.86 -2.65
C HIS A 118 13.16 1.99 -3.58
N VAL A 119 12.05 2.49 -3.01
CA VAL A 119 10.86 2.97 -3.75
C VAL A 119 10.46 4.34 -3.22
N ASP A 120 9.80 5.15 -4.04
CA ASP A 120 9.28 6.46 -3.63
C ASP A 120 7.99 6.32 -2.82
N VAL A 121 7.14 5.36 -3.24
CA VAL A 121 5.85 5.06 -2.59
C VAL A 121 5.80 3.58 -2.23
N MET A 122 5.74 3.30 -0.93
CA MET A 122 5.59 1.94 -0.40
C MET A 122 4.14 1.65 -0.09
N LEU A 123 3.60 0.58 -0.68
CA LEU A 123 2.28 0.03 -0.38
C LEU A 123 2.44 -1.17 0.56
N ALA A 124 1.75 -1.16 1.68
CA ALA A 124 1.72 -2.31 2.57
C ALA A 124 0.30 -2.54 3.10
N HIS A 125 -0.08 -3.80 3.35
CA HIS A 125 -1.31 -4.04 4.06
C HIS A 125 -1.10 -3.71 5.55
N SER A 126 -0.12 -4.33 6.18
CA SER A 126 0.20 -4.12 7.61
C SER A 126 1.05 -2.87 7.84
N PRO A 127 0.92 -2.20 9.00
CA PRO A 127 1.81 -1.12 9.40
C PRO A 127 3.22 -1.61 9.77
N PRO A 128 4.19 -0.69 9.85
CA PRO A 128 5.49 -0.98 10.48
C PRO A 128 5.35 -1.17 11.98
N LEU A 129 6.15 -2.05 12.58
CA LEU A 129 6.17 -2.26 14.03
C LEU A 129 6.43 -0.95 14.80
N GLY A 130 5.57 -0.64 15.76
CA GLY A 130 5.64 0.58 16.57
C GLY A 130 5.16 1.85 15.87
N ILE A 131 4.52 1.73 14.69
CA ILE A 131 3.92 2.86 13.97
C ILE A 131 2.52 2.46 13.52
N ASN A 132 1.49 3.04 14.10
CA ASN A 132 0.08 2.75 13.80
C ASN A 132 -0.34 1.30 14.04
N ASP A 133 0.46 0.48 14.68
CA ASP A 133 0.15 -0.88 15.07
C ASP A 133 -0.48 -0.94 16.48
N ASP A 134 -0.96 -2.11 16.86
CA ASP A 134 -1.46 -2.40 18.20
C ASP A 134 -0.62 -3.54 18.83
N ALA A 135 0.25 -3.19 19.76
CA ALA A 135 1.13 -4.15 20.42
C ALA A 135 0.38 -5.11 21.36
N ASP A 136 -0.83 -4.75 21.79
CA ASP A 136 -1.66 -5.56 22.70
C ASP A 136 -2.58 -6.52 21.96
N ASP A 137 -2.78 -6.32 20.64
CA ASP A 137 -3.55 -7.20 19.78
C ASP A 137 -2.64 -7.96 18.81
N ARG A 138 -2.49 -9.29 19.03
CA ARG A 138 -1.63 -10.15 18.21
C ARG A 138 -1.93 -10.10 16.72
N ALA A 139 -3.18 -9.87 16.33
CA ALA A 139 -3.58 -9.76 14.94
C ALA A 139 -3.10 -8.46 14.29
N HIS A 140 -2.93 -7.41 15.09
CA HIS A 140 -2.62 -6.05 14.64
C HIS A 140 -1.20 -5.58 14.97
N ILE A 141 -0.33 -6.49 15.44
CA ILE A 141 1.10 -6.20 15.60
C ILE A 141 1.71 -5.87 14.23
N GLY A 142 2.43 -4.76 14.15
CA GLY A 142 3.11 -4.34 12.93
C GLY A 142 4.30 -5.24 12.57
N LEU A 143 4.79 -5.10 11.35
CA LEU A 143 5.92 -5.88 10.84
C LEU A 143 7.26 -5.17 11.09
N ALA A 144 8.16 -5.84 11.84
CA ALA A 144 9.51 -5.34 12.10
C ALA A 144 10.28 -5.10 10.79
N GLY A 145 10.08 -5.97 9.80
CA GLY A 145 10.70 -5.81 8.47
C GLY A 145 10.28 -4.53 7.75
N LEU A 146 9.01 -4.10 7.89
CA LEU A 146 8.54 -2.82 7.34
C LEU A 146 9.15 -1.65 8.09
N ARG A 147 9.35 -1.75 9.42
CA ARG A 147 10.03 -0.74 10.20
C ARG A 147 11.50 -0.61 9.77
N GLU A 148 12.23 -1.74 9.65
CA GLU A 148 13.60 -1.78 9.15
C GLU A 148 13.71 -1.21 7.74
N TYR A 149 12.74 -1.51 6.86
CA TYR A 149 12.68 -1.01 5.49
C TYR A 149 12.52 0.51 5.48
N LEU A 150 11.57 1.04 6.24
CA LEU A 150 11.27 2.47 6.33
C LEU A 150 12.49 3.27 6.84
N GLU A 151 13.21 2.75 7.83
CA GLU A 151 14.42 3.38 8.36
C GLU A 151 15.61 3.34 7.39
N ARG A 152 15.74 2.26 6.61
CA ARG A 152 16.83 2.06 5.65
C ARG A 152 16.60 2.79 4.34
N GLU A 153 15.43 2.59 3.73
CA GLU A 153 15.14 3.06 2.36
C GLU A 153 14.51 4.44 2.33
N ARG A 154 13.83 4.85 3.41
CA ARG A 154 13.21 6.18 3.55
C ARG A 154 12.36 6.55 2.35
N PRO A 155 11.31 5.76 2.00
CA PRO A 155 10.38 6.14 0.96
C PRO A 155 9.77 7.51 1.26
N ALA A 156 9.46 8.28 0.23
CA ALA A 156 8.80 9.58 0.43
C ALA A 156 7.40 9.40 1.06
N MET A 157 6.71 8.29 0.70
CA MET A 157 5.39 7.97 1.23
C MET A 157 5.27 6.46 1.56
N PHE A 158 4.57 6.17 2.67
CA PHE A 158 4.22 4.83 3.11
C PHE A 158 2.70 4.75 3.34
N LEU A 159 2.02 3.88 2.60
CA LEU A 159 0.56 3.69 2.69
C LEU A 159 0.26 2.32 3.31
N HIS A 160 -0.66 2.27 4.28
CA HIS A 160 -1.07 1.01 4.91
C HIS A 160 -2.52 1.00 5.38
N GLY A 161 -3.06 -0.19 5.58
CA GLY A 161 -4.35 -0.48 6.18
C GLY A 161 -4.24 -1.27 7.48
N HIS A 162 -5.06 -2.32 7.61
CA HIS A 162 -5.04 -3.41 8.56
C HIS A 162 -5.38 -3.06 10.02
N THR A 163 -4.97 -1.91 10.53
CA THR A 163 -5.10 -1.52 11.94
C THR A 163 -6.05 -0.34 12.13
N TYR A 164 -6.38 -0.03 13.39
CA TYR A 164 -7.37 1.00 13.71
C TYR A 164 -6.79 2.03 14.71
N PRO A 165 -5.69 2.71 14.36
CA PRO A 165 -5.05 3.65 15.28
C PRO A 165 -6.01 4.81 15.58
N PRO A 166 -6.27 5.13 16.87
CA PRO A 166 -7.18 6.24 17.22
C PRO A 166 -6.62 7.60 16.83
N LEU A 167 -5.30 7.73 16.83
CA LEU A 167 -4.54 8.90 16.36
C LEU A 167 -3.40 8.42 15.46
N PRO A 168 -3.62 8.34 14.14
CA PRO A 168 -2.61 7.85 13.24
C PRO A 168 -1.34 8.71 13.26
N VAL A 169 -0.18 8.05 13.32
CA VAL A 169 1.12 8.68 13.03
C VAL A 169 1.15 8.97 11.53
N GLU A 170 1.27 10.24 11.16
CA GLU A 170 1.27 10.68 9.76
C GLU A 170 2.66 10.95 9.19
N ARG A 171 3.70 10.88 10.04
CA ARG A 171 5.10 11.09 9.62
C ARG A 171 6.06 10.30 10.49
N TRP A 172 7.05 9.68 9.84
CA TRP A 172 8.17 9.03 10.49
C TRP A 172 9.49 9.42 9.80
N GLY A 173 10.30 10.22 10.48
CA GLY A 173 11.45 10.86 9.85
C GLY A 173 11.01 11.72 8.65
N ASP A 174 11.60 11.45 7.48
CA ASP A 174 11.25 12.13 6.24
C ASP A 174 10.06 11.48 5.49
N THR A 175 9.65 10.28 5.89
CA THR A 175 8.55 9.54 5.26
C THR A 175 7.19 10.04 5.74
N GLU A 176 6.32 10.37 4.79
CA GLU A 176 4.90 10.58 5.05
C GLU A 176 4.21 9.23 5.21
N VAL A 177 3.51 9.00 6.33
CA VAL A 177 2.78 7.76 6.62
C VAL A 177 1.29 8.04 6.51
N ARG A 178 0.55 7.22 5.76
CA ARG A 178 -0.90 7.34 5.62
C ARG A 178 -1.58 6.01 5.93
N HIS A 179 -2.35 6.02 7.00
CA HIS A 179 -3.30 4.96 7.29
C HIS A 179 -4.57 5.16 6.46
N VAL A 180 -5.07 4.07 5.87
CA VAL A 180 -6.30 4.06 5.06
C VAL A 180 -7.24 2.97 5.57
N ARG A 181 -8.53 3.32 5.69
CA ARG A 181 -9.63 2.40 5.94
C ARG A 181 -10.80 2.81 5.05
N GLY A 182 -11.40 1.86 4.32
CA GLY A 182 -12.38 2.14 3.30
C GLY A 182 -11.74 2.83 2.08
N HIS A 183 -11.81 4.15 1.99
CA HIS A 183 -11.16 4.87 0.89
C HIS A 183 -10.58 6.23 1.32
N ARG A 184 -9.53 6.66 0.61
CA ARG A 184 -8.92 7.98 0.78
C ARG A 184 -8.40 8.49 -0.56
N PHE A 185 -8.55 9.79 -0.82
CA PHE A 185 -7.81 10.46 -1.89
C PHE A 185 -6.49 10.97 -1.33
N VAL A 186 -5.39 10.61 -1.98
CA VAL A 186 -4.03 10.95 -1.55
C VAL A 186 -3.30 11.62 -2.70
N THR A 187 -2.70 12.78 -2.44
CA THR A 187 -1.75 13.39 -3.35
C THR A 187 -0.39 12.75 -3.12
N LEU A 188 0.17 12.12 -4.15
CA LEU A 188 1.46 11.47 -4.08
C LEU A 188 2.61 12.49 -4.11
N PRO A 189 3.81 12.14 -3.62
CA PRO A 189 4.97 13.03 -3.71
C PRO A 189 5.27 13.39 -5.16
N ALA A 190 5.80 14.57 -5.39
CA ALA A 190 6.30 14.91 -6.70
C ALA A 190 7.51 14.03 -7.06
N PRO A 191 7.65 13.59 -8.34
CA PRO A 191 8.84 12.88 -8.76
C PRO A 191 10.10 13.67 -8.42
N VAL A 192 11.06 13.04 -7.75
CA VAL A 192 12.37 13.66 -7.53
C VAL A 192 13.13 13.58 -8.85
N ALA A 193 13.55 14.72 -9.41
CA ALA A 193 14.38 14.75 -10.60
C ALA A 193 15.55 13.77 -10.43
N SER A 194 15.68 12.82 -11.38
CA SER A 194 16.52 11.63 -11.35
C SER A 194 17.75 11.73 -10.45
N ARG A 195 17.83 10.91 -9.40
CA ARG A 195 19.10 10.57 -8.76
C ARG A 195 19.92 9.82 -9.83
N THR A 196 20.87 10.51 -10.46
CA THR A 196 21.86 9.83 -11.28
C THR A 196 22.55 8.78 -10.40
N PRO A 197 22.58 7.50 -10.81
CA PRO A 197 23.30 6.50 -10.03
C PRO A 197 24.79 6.90 -10.01
N ALA A 198 25.34 6.96 -8.81
CA ALA A 198 26.76 7.12 -8.58
C ALA A 198 27.54 5.85 -8.94
#